data_a08a2f45bf5c0d0ec4a97551c4642ea3
#
_entry.id   a08a2f45bf5c0d0ec4a97551c4642ea3
#
_cell.length_a   1.000
_cell.length_b   1.000
_cell.length_c   1.000
_cell.angle_alpha   90.00
_cell.angle_beta   90.00
_cell.angle_gamma   90.00
#
_symmetry.space_group_name_H-M   'P 1'
#
loop_
_entity.id
_entity.type
_entity.pdbx_description
1 polymer ?
#
loop_
_entity_poly.entity_id
_entity_poly.type
_entity_poly.pdbx_seq_one_letter_code
_entity_poly.pdbx_strand_id
1 'polypeptide(L)'
;MQRVLIFGSGKLYRNKENYIKKHFSIVGFLDNKVSDETVSYEDTDIPIYNPRDVGRYLREDVLIILMSNQYISMWKQLHGLGVDKEKILFGISFPPLSENEEELFSKGYLAAENNNVVWRSGSGQRIIIETHQQLSEISRNLLREKYKKDYPLINAIAQMDTIPISRRFGLERGSAIDRYYIEDFLDKNKELIYGDCLEIAENTYTLKYGGDRVENSYILHVEGWGKNSIKGNLETGEGIEENRFDSAIITQTLMFIFDIKKVALHIYKMLKKGGNALITVSGISQISRFDADLWGSYYSFHEDAMKALFEPLFGKENIEVQTYGNVKVAVAMLCGLCQEDLKKEDFEVQDSDYPVIISIALKKR
;
A
#
# COMPACT_ATOMS: atom_id res chain seq x y z
N MET A 1 -15.90 -30.20 27.14
CA MET A 1 -15.14 -29.60 26.04
C MET A 1 -16.01 -29.42 24.80
N GLN A 2 -15.89 -28.28 24.14
CA GLN A 2 -16.59 -28.02 22.88
C GLN A 2 -16.15 -29.04 21.82
N ARG A 3 -17.11 -29.71 21.18
CA ARG A 3 -16.82 -30.66 20.08
C ARG A 3 -16.54 -29.93 18.78
N VAL A 4 -15.51 -30.37 18.08
CA VAL A 4 -15.08 -29.69 16.84
C VAL A 4 -14.70 -30.68 15.74
N LEU A 5 -14.97 -30.25 14.49
CA LEU A 5 -14.37 -30.79 13.28
C LEU A 5 -13.22 -29.87 12.86
N ILE A 6 -12.10 -30.43 12.48
CA ILE A 6 -10.94 -29.67 12.01
C ILE A 6 -10.91 -29.71 10.49
N PHE A 7 -11.01 -28.58 9.82
CA PHE A 7 -10.84 -28.49 8.37
C PHE A 7 -9.41 -28.04 8.03
N GLY A 8 -8.60 -28.98 7.59
CA GLY A 8 -7.19 -28.80 7.30
C GLY A 8 -6.27 -29.36 8.39
N SER A 9 -5.66 -30.51 8.12
CA SER A 9 -4.74 -31.22 9.02
C SER A 9 -3.25 -30.94 8.72
N GLY A 10 -2.97 -29.86 7.97
CA GLY A 10 -1.62 -29.50 7.53
C GLY A 10 -0.76 -28.82 8.60
N LYS A 11 0.32 -28.14 8.16
CA LYS A 11 1.32 -27.49 9.03
C LYS A 11 0.72 -26.56 10.09
N LEU A 12 -0.35 -25.82 9.77
CA LEU A 12 -0.98 -24.91 10.72
C LEU A 12 -1.63 -25.66 11.86
N TYR A 13 -2.35 -26.76 11.58
CA TYR A 13 -2.93 -27.61 12.61
C TYR A 13 -1.83 -28.24 13.49
N ARG A 14 -0.80 -28.85 12.88
CA ARG A 14 0.28 -29.49 13.63
C ARG A 14 0.97 -28.54 14.60
N ASN A 15 1.18 -27.29 14.20
CA ASN A 15 1.77 -26.26 15.07
C ASN A 15 0.87 -25.89 16.26
N LYS A 16 -0.43 -26.14 16.21
CA LYS A 16 -1.42 -25.79 17.23
C LYS A 16 -2.12 -27.01 17.83
N GLU A 17 -1.73 -28.19 17.48
CA GLU A 17 -2.36 -29.44 17.82
C GLU A 17 -2.50 -29.63 19.35
N ASN A 18 -1.40 -29.43 20.08
CA ASN A 18 -1.43 -29.57 21.56
C ASN A 18 -2.41 -28.60 22.19
N TYR A 19 -2.46 -27.38 21.68
CA TYR A 19 -3.39 -26.37 22.12
C TYR A 19 -4.85 -26.80 21.83
N ILE A 20 -5.14 -27.22 20.60
CA ILE A 20 -6.48 -27.62 20.18
C ILE A 20 -6.94 -28.82 20.98
N LYS A 21 -6.10 -29.86 21.16
CA LYS A 21 -6.40 -31.05 21.96
C LYS A 21 -6.66 -30.74 23.45
N LYS A 22 -6.00 -29.72 24.00
CA LYS A 22 -6.21 -29.29 25.38
C LYS A 22 -7.58 -28.64 25.58
N HIS A 23 -8.09 -27.92 24.58
CA HIS A 23 -9.25 -27.04 24.73
C HIS A 23 -10.53 -27.51 24.02
N PHE A 24 -10.37 -28.37 23.02
CA PHE A 24 -11.50 -28.88 22.22
C PHE A 24 -11.50 -30.42 22.16
N SER A 25 -12.68 -30.99 22.03
CA SER A 25 -12.85 -32.40 21.71
C SER A 25 -12.95 -32.58 20.22
N ILE A 26 -11.87 -33.06 19.58
CA ILE A 26 -11.84 -33.30 18.16
C ILE A 26 -12.67 -34.54 17.85
N VAL A 27 -13.71 -34.38 17.05
CA VAL A 27 -14.63 -35.49 16.67
C VAL A 27 -14.42 -35.94 15.23
N GLY A 28 -13.59 -35.25 14.48
CA GLY A 28 -13.21 -35.62 13.12
C GLY A 28 -12.40 -34.52 12.40
N PHE A 29 -11.86 -34.88 11.26
CA PHE A 29 -11.21 -33.96 10.33
C PHE A 29 -12.03 -33.84 9.05
N LEU A 30 -11.86 -32.71 8.34
CA LEU A 30 -12.38 -32.51 6.99
C LEU A 30 -11.21 -32.38 6.02
N ASP A 31 -11.20 -33.17 4.96
CA ASP A 31 -10.20 -33.07 3.88
C ASP A 31 -10.84 -33.36 2.51
N ASN A 32 -10.64 -32.48 1.55
CA ASN A 32 -11.16 -32.61 0.19
C ASN A 32 -10.58 -33.81 -0.59
N LYS A 33 -9.45 -34.34 -0.13
CA LYS A 33 -8.77 -35.48 -0.79
C LYS A 33 -9.35 -36.82 -0.39
N VAL A 34 -10.14 -36.87 0.66
CA VAL A 34 -10.74 -38.12 1.16
C VAL A 34 -12.02 -38.39 0.39
N SER A 35 -12.11 -39.57 -0.22
CA SER A 35 -13.28 -40.07 -0.92
C SER A 35 -14.05 -41.17 -0.17
N ASP A 36 -13.44 -41.71 0.89
CA ASP A 36 -13.95 -42.87 1.60
C ASP A 36 -14.09 -42.60 3.10
N GLU A 37 -15.17 -43.04 3.73
CA GLU A 37 -15.50 -42.79 5.15
C GLU A 37 -14.62 -43.57 6.15
N THR A 38 -13.72 -44.42 5.68
CA THR A 38 -12.93 -45.34 6.52
C THR A 38 -11.54 -44.84 6.87
N VAL A 39 -11.18 -43.59 6.47
CA VAL A 39 -9.84 -43.02 6.70
C VAL A 39 -9.82 -42.34 8.07
N SER A 40 -8.82 -42.71 8.90
CA SER A 40 -8.55 -42.08 10.18
C SER A 40 -7.34 -41.15 10.11
N TYR A 41 -7.30 -40.16 11.00
CA TYR A 41 -6.18 -39.19 11.04
C TYR A 41 -4.97 -39.81 11.72
N GLU A 42 -3.87 -39.99 10.95
CA GLU A 42 -2.62 -40.60 11.40
C GLU A 42 -2.86 -41.93 12.18
N ASP A 43 -2.18 -42.15 13.30
CA ASP A 43 -2.35 -43.34 14.17
C ASP A 43 -3.48 -43.18 15.21
N THR A 44 -4.54 -42.46 14.88
CA THR A 44 -5.69 -42.22 15.77
C THR A 44 -6.97 -42.86 15.25
N ASP A 45 -7.95 -43.02 16.13
CA ASP A 45 -9.30 -43.45 15.75
C ASP A 45 -10.21 -42.30 15.30
N ILE A 46 -9.64 -41.08 15.10
CA ILE A 46 -10.40 -39.90 14.72
C ILE A 46 -10.63 -39.93 13.19
N PRO A 47 -11.89 -39.95 12.73
CA PRO A 47 -12.21 -40.10 11.33
C PRO A 47 -11.92 -38.83 10.52
N ILE A 48 -11.61 -39.03 9.25
CA ILE A 48 -11.50 -37.95 8.27
C ILE A 48 -12.67 -38.05 7.31
N TYR A 49 -13.39 -36.95 7.11
CA TYR A 49 -14.59 -36.90 6.28
C TYR A 49 -14.35 -35.99 5.05
N ASN A 50 -15.05 -36.27 3.95
CA ASN A 50 -15.13 -35.31 2.86
C ASN A 50 -16.02 -34.14 3.29
N PRO A 51 -15.62 -32.88 3.08
CA PRO A 51 -16.45 -31.72 3.41
C PRO A 51 -17.84 -31.73 2.74
N ARG A 52 -18.01 -32.39 1.60
CA ARG A 52 -19.33 -32.54 0.94
C ARG A 52 -20.36 -33.25 1.80
N ASP A 53 -19.90 -34.10 2.69
CA ASP A 53 -20.76 -34.89 3.61
C ASP A 53 -20.88 -34.21 4.97
N VAL A 54 -20.40 -32.99 5.15
CA VAL A 54 -20.39 -32.29 6.46
C VAL A 54 -21.76 -32.23 7.12
N GLY A 55 -22.84 -32.10 6.36
CA GLY A 55 -24.22 -32.12 6.88
C GLY A 55 -24.60 -33.38 7.64
N ARG A 56 -23.91 -34.52 7.39
CA ARG A 56 -24.15 -35.80 8.12
C ARG A 56 -23.49 -35.81 9.51
N TYR A 57 -22.41 -35.01 9.70
CA TYR A 57 -21.55 -35.06 10.89
C TYR A 57 -21.66 -33.82 11.76
N LEU A 58 -22.13 -32.70 11.18
CA LEU A 58 -22.29 -31.43 11.87
C LEU A 58 -23.59 -31.43 12.68
N ARG A 59 -23.49 -31.79 13.97
CA ARG A 59 -24.59 -31.72 14.92
C ARG A 59 -24.69 -30.32 15.53
N GLU A 60 -25.77 -30.05 16.30
CA GLU A 60 -25.98 -28.74 16.92
C GLU A 60 -24.83 -28.30 17.84
N ASP A 61 -24.21 -29.25 18.55
CA ASP A 61 -23.11 -29.02 19.48
C ASP A 61 -21.72 -29.06 18.89
N VAL A 62 -21.58 -29.18 17.55
CA VAL A 62 -20.29 -29.30 16.87
C VAL A 62 -19.99 -28.03 16.10
N LEU A 63 -18.78 -27.48 16.29
CA LEU A 63 -18.24 -26.39 15.54
C LEU A 63 -17.19 -26.89 14.53
N ILE A 64 -16.86 -26.09 13.55
CA ILE A 64 -15.79 -26.37 12.57
C ILE A 64 -14.66 -25.35 12.75
N ILE A 65 -13.43 -25.84 12.92
CA ILE A 65 -12.26 -24.96 12.99
C ILE A 65 -11.51 -25.04 11.66
N LEU A 66 -11.39 -23.91 10.97
CA LEU A 66 -10.58 -23.79 9.75
C LEU A 66 -9.10 -23.64 10.10
N MET A 67 -8.29 -24.64 9.77
CA MET A 67 -6.87 -24.72 10.10
C MET A 67 -5.97 -24.64 8.86
N SER A 68 -6.16 -23.59 8.06
CA SER A 68 -5.37 -23.36 6.84
C SER A 68 -5.24 -21.87 6.53
N ASN A 69 -4.15 -21.47 5.87
CA ASN A 69 -4.03 -20.15 5.28
C ASN A 69 -5.02 -19.93 4.13
N GLN A 70 -5.59 -20.98 3.58
CA GLN A 70 -6.66 -20.93 2.57
C GLN A 70 -8.06 -20.93 3.18
N TYR A 71 -8.20 -20.44 4.41
CA TYR A 71 -9.46 -20.48 5.17
C TYR A 71 -10.65 -19.83 4.44
N ILE A 72 -10.42 -18.84 3.58
CA ILE A 72 -11.49 -18.18 2.79
C ILE A 72 -12.14 -19.16 1.81
N SER A 73 -11.35 -19.96 1.09
CA SER A 73 -11.88 -20.95 0.15
C SER A 73 -12.61 -22.07 0.87
N MET A 74 -12.08 -22.52 2.02
CA MET A 74 -12.73 -23.50 2.89
C MET A 74 -14.06 -22.97 3.46
N TRP A 75 -14.08 -21.72 3.91
CA TRP A 75 -15.29 -21.07 4.37
C TRP A 75 -16.36 -20.98 3.28
N LYS A 76 -15.98 -20.52 2.07
CA LYS A 76 -16.89 -20.46 0.92
C LYS A 76 -17.47 -21.85 0.57
N GLN A 77 -16.63 -22.88 0.63
CA GLN A 77 -17.05 -24.25 0.40
C GLN A 77 -18.09 -24.69 1.42
N LEU A 78 -17.83 -24.52 2.72
CA LEU A 78 -18.77 -24.89 3.78
C LEU A 78 -20.07 -24.08 3.71
N HIS A 79 -19.99 -22.80 3.42
CA HIS A 79 -21.17 -21.95 3.24
C HIS A 79 -22.02 -22.41 2.04
N GLY A 80 -21.39 -22.77 0.93
CA GLY A 80 -22.06 -23.35 -0.24
C GLY A 80 -22.73 -24.71 0.05
N LEU A 81 -22.27 -25.42 1.09
CA LEU A 81 -22.86 -26.67 1.59
C LEU A 81 -23.94 -26.44 2.66
N GLY A 82 -24.30 -25.19 2.94
CA GLY A 82 -25.34 -24.83 3.88
C GLY A 82 -24.90 -24.81 5.36
N VAL A 83 -23.59 -24.83 5.63
CA VAL A 83 -23.08 -24.70 7.00
C VAL A 83 -23.30 -23.29 7.51
N ASP A 84 -23.94 -23.14 8.66
CA ASP A 84 -24.13 -21.86 9.32
C ASP A 84 -22.77 -21.26 9.71
N LYS A 85 -22.59 -19.97 9.41
CA LYS A 85 -21.38 -19.23 9.72
C LYS A 85 -21.05 -19.18 11.23
N GLU A 86 -22.08 -19.24 12.08
CA GLU A 86 -21.92 -19.26 13.53
C GLU A 86 -21.25 -20.56 14.05
N LYS A 87 -21.22 -21.58 13.21
CA LYS A 87 -20.54 -22.85 13.49
C LYS A 87 -19.09 -22.90 13.03
N ILE A 88 -18.57 -21.84 12.42
CA ILE A 88 -17.23 -21.82 11.83
C ILE A 88 -16.30 -20.91 12.63
N LEU A 89 -15.19 -21.47 13.12
CA LEU A 89 -14.10 -20.76 13.79
C LEU A 89 -12.86 -20.71 12.91
N PHE A 90 -12.07 -19.63 13.04
CA PHE A 90 -10.84 -19.41 12.26
C PHE A 90 -9.63 -19.70 13.14
N GLY A 91 -9.14 -20.92 13.11
CA GLY A 91 -8.04 -21.38 13.95
C GLY A 91 -6.69 -20.72 13.69
N ILE A 92 -6.52 -20.02 12.55
CA ILE A 92 -5.32 -19.24 12.26
C ILE A 92 -5.05 -18.17 13.33
N SER A 93 -6.11 -17.62 13.91
CA SER A 93 -6.07 -16.51 14.87
C SER A 93 -6.24 -16.95 16.34
N PHE A 94 -6.25 -18.24 16.63
CA PHE A 94 -6.34 -18.68 18.02
C PHE A 94 -5.19 -18.15 18.84
N PRO A 95 -5.44 -17.24 19.81
CA PRO A 95 -4.42 -16.89 20.80
C PRO A 95 -4.15 -18.09 21.69
N PRO A 96 -3.06 -18.11 22.48
CA PRO A 96 -2.92 -19.02 23.60
C PRO A 96 -4.04 -18.72 24.59
N LEU A 97 -4.99 -19.65 24.75
CA LEU A 97 -6.13 -19.54 25.64
C LEU A 97 -5.71 -19.95 27.07
N SER A 98 -6.35 -19.38 28.08
CA SER A 98 -6.08 -19.68 29.48
C SER A 98 -6.92 -20.86 29.99
N GLU A 99 -6.74 -21.32 31.24
CA GLU A 99 -7.35 -22.56 31.77
C GLU A 99 -8.87 -22.50 31.96
N ASN A 100 -9.52 -21.33 31.88
CA ASN A 100 -10.97 -21.14 32.13
C ASN A 100 -11.82 -20.99 30.87
N GLU A 101 -11.50 -21.69 29.82
CA GLU A 101 -12.05 -21.46 28.48
C GLU A 101 -13.44 -22.04 28.24
N GLU A 102 -13.92 -22.92 29.09
CA GLU A 102 -15.34 -23.36 29.05
C GLU A 102 -16.31 -22.19 29.23
N GLU A 103 -15.90 -21.14 29.95
CA GLU A 103 -16.66 -19.90 30.04
C GLU A 103 -16.55 -19.03 28.77
N LEU A 104 -15.56 -19.28 27.94
CA LEU A 104 -15.22 -18.46 26.78
C LEU A 104 -16.40 -18.37 25.80
N PHE A 105 -16.98 -19.50 25.45
CA PHE A 105 -18.11 -19.57 24.52
C PHE A 105 -19.46 -19.22 25.15
N SER A 106 -19.57 -19.28 26.49
CA SER A 106 -20.80 -19.03 27.20
C SER A 106 -20.94 -17.59 27.74
N LYS A 107 -19.83 -16.90 27.99
CA LYS A 107 -19.79 -15.56 28.60
C LYS A 107 -19.04 -14.51 27.79
N GLY A 108 -18.69 -14.81 26.56
CA GLY A 108 -18.02 -13.87 25.68
C GLY A 108 -18.98 -12.91 24.97
N TYR A 109 -18.42 -11.92 24.33
CA TYR A 109 -19.15 -10.95 23.51
C TYR A 109 -18.48 -10.71 22.17
N LEU A 110 -19.28 -10.35 21.17
CA LEU A 110 -18.78 -9.95 19.87
C LEU A 110 -18.23 -8.53 19.92
N ALA A 111 -17.07 -8.32 19.33
CA ALA A 111 -16.43 -7.04 19.19
C ALA A 111 -15.95 -6.83 17.74
N ALA A 112 -15.87 -5.58 17.32
CA ALA A 112 -15.28 -5.21 16.06
C ALA A 112 -13.82 -4.75 16.28
N GLU A 113 -12.86 -5.37 15.61
CA GLU A 113 -11.43 -5.08 15.73
C GLU A 113 -10.71 -5.26 14.42
N ASN A 114 -9.94 -4.23 13.98
CA ASN A 114 -9.08 -4.31 12.81
C ASN A 114 -9.75 -4.94 11.57
N ASN A 115 -10.93 -4.44 11.20
CA ASN A 115 -11.75 -4.97 10.10
C ASN A 115 -12.22 -6.44 10.26
N ASN A 116 -12.20 -6.96 11.47
CA ASN A 116 -12.69 -8.29 11.77
C ASN A 116 -13.80 -8.23 12.83
N VAL A 117 -14.66 -9.22 12.85
CA VAL A 117 -15.52 -9.51 13.98
C VAL A 117 -14.86 -10.58 14.82
N VAL A 118 -14.61 -10.25 16.06
CA VAL A 118 -13.94 -11.12 17.01
C VAL A 118 -14.88 -11.46 18.17
N TRP A 119 -14.72 -12.65 18.69
CA TRP A 119 -15.30 -13.02 19.96
C TRP A 119 -14.28 -12.75 21.08
N ARG A 120 -14.69 -12.08 22.14
CA ARG A 120 -13.86 -11.81 23.32
C ARG A 120 -14.46 -12.46 24.55
N SER A 121 -13.61 -13.10 25.34
CA SER A 121 -13.97 -13.54 26.69
C SER A 121 -14.00 -12.38 27.68
N GLY A 122 -14.60 -12.61 28.83
CA GLY A 122 -14.51 -11.69 29.96
C GLY A 122 -13.09 -11.44 30.45
N SER A 123 -12.15 -12.37 30.19
CA SER A 123 -10.71 -12.26 30.50
C SER A 123 -9.92 -11.51 29.41
N GLY A 124 -10.57 -11.03 28.35
CA GLY A 124 -9.94 -10.29 27.27
C GLY A 124 -9.33 -11.15 26.15
N GLN A 125 -9.52 -12.46 26.19
CA GLN A 125 -9.08 -13.35 25.10
C GLN A 125 -9.89 -13.14 23.84
N ARG A 126 -9.28 -13.40 22.68
CA ARG A 126 -9.76 -12.97 21.39
C ARG A 126 -9.75 -14.13 20.38
N ILE A 127 -10.89 -14.36 19.73
CA ILE A 127 -11.03 -15.28 18.59
C ILE A 127 -11.65 -14.53 17.42
N ILE A 128 -11.00 -14.53 16.26
CA ILE A 128 -11.58 -13.98 15.04
C ILE A 128 -12.60 -14.97 14.50
N ILE A 129 -13.86 -14.54 14.37
CA ILE A 129 -14.95 -15.35 13.84
C ILE A 129 -15.35 -14.99 12.42
N GLU A 130 -15.12 -13.74 12.01
CA GLU A 130 -15.32 -13.28 10.63
C GLU A 130 -14.20 -12.36 10.23
N THR A 131 -13.68 -12.51 9.00
CA THR A 131 -12.73 -11.59 8.40
C THR A 131 -13.45 -10.57 7.53
N HIS A 132 -12.78 -9.45 7.21
CA HIS A 132 -13.33 -8.41 6.33
C HIS A 132 -13.81 -8.93 4.97
N GLN A 133 -13.28 -10.05 4.48
CA GLN A 133 -13.62 -10.63 3.19
C GLN A 133 -14.92 -11.44 3.20
N GLN A 134 -15.42 -11.80 4.37
CA GLN A 134 -16.61 -12.64 4.54
C GLN A 134 -17.62 -12.08 5.55
N LEU A 135 -17.48 -10.80 5.91
CA LEU A 135 -18.35 -10.15 6.88
C LEU A 135 -19.81 -10.16 6.43
N SER A 136 -20.69 -10.61 7.34
CA SER A 136 -22.13 -10.44 7.20
C SER A 136 -22.54 -8.97 7.32
N GLU A 137 -23.77 -8.64 6.92
CA GLU A 137 -24.30 -7.28 7.08
C GLU A 137 -24.37 -6.85 8.55
N ILE A 138 -24.72 -7.77 9.45
CA ILE A 138 -24.74 -7.51 10.91
C ILE A 138 -23.33 -7.17 11.40
N SER A 139 -22.32 -7.96 11.01
CA SER A 139 -20.93 -7.73 11.37
C SER A 139 -20.39 -6.42 10.80
N ARG A 140 -20.77 -6.07 9.57
CA ARG A 140 -20.41 -4.78 8.96
C ARG A 140 -21.01 -3.59 9.73
N ASN A 141 -22.27 -3.69 10.16
CA ASN A 141 -22.90 -2.64 10.96
C ASN A 141 -22.21 -2.50 12.33
N LEU A 142 -21.88 -3.60 12.98
CA LEU A 142 -21.12 -3.58 14.24
C LEU A 142 -19.76 -2.89 14.08
N LEU A 143 -19.02 -3.17 12.99
CA LEU A 143 -17.76 -2.51 12.66
C LEU A 143 -17.96 -1.01 12.42
N ARG A 144 -18.98 -0.63 11.63
CA ARG A 144 -19.26 0.79 11.34
C ARG A 144 -19.52 1.59 12.63
N GLU A 145 -20.36 1.08 13.52
CA GLU A 145 -20.69 1.76 14.78
C GLU A 145 -19.48 1.85 15.73
N LYS A 146 -18.72 0.76 15.83
CA LYS A 146 -17.48 0.77 16.60
C LYS A 146 -16.47 1.77 16.05
N TYR A 147 -16.22 1.79 14.74
CA TYR A 147 -15.23 2.66 14.13
C TYR A 147 -15.62 4.13 14.20
N LYS A 148 -16.91 4.47 14.04
CA LYS A 148 -17.39 5.85 14.27
C LYS A 148 -17.07 6.35 15.67
N LYS A 149 -17.12 5.47 16.67
CA LYS A 149 -16.79 5.80 18.06
C LYS A 149 -15.28 5.89 18.29
N ASP A 150 -14.53 4.92 17.76
CA ASP A 150 -13.09 4.79 18.04
C ASP A 150 -12.22 5.73 17.19
N TYR A 151 -12.72 6.14 16.01
CA TYR A 151 -11.99 6.97 15.05
C TYR A 151 -12.78 8.25 14.74
N PRO A 152 -12.58 9.34 15.50
CA PRO A 152 -13.24 10.62 15.26
C PRO A 152 -13.06 11.18 13.84
N LEU A 153 -11.98 10.78 13.16
CA LEU A 153 -11.71 11.14 11.77
C LEU A 153 -12.86 10.74 10.82
N ILE A 154 -13.55 9.63 11.07
CA ILE A 154 -14.71 9.22 10.27
C ILE A 154 -15.81 10.29 10.29
N ASN A 155 -16.09 10.85 11.46
CA ASN A 155 -17.10 11.89 11.61
C ASN A 155 -16.60 13.22 11.01
N ALA A 156 -15.32 13.54 11.15
CA ALA A 156 -14.73 14.73 10.55
C ALA A 156 -14.80 14.68 9.02
N ILE A 157 -14.45 13.56 8.40
CA ILE A 157 -14.55 13.35 6.95
C ILE A 157 -16.01 13.37 6.49
N ALA A 158 -16.93 12.74 7.25
CA ALA A 158 -18.36 12.71 6.90
C ALA A 158 -19.02 14.11 6.94
N GLN A 159 -18.46 15.04 7.70
CA GLN A 159 -18.92 16.42 7.81
C GLN A 159 -18.11 17.41 6.95
N MET A 160 -17.04 16.92 6.31
CA MET A 160 -16.20 17.77 5.48
C MET A 160 -16.96 18.23 4.23
N ASP A 161 -16.74 19.47 3.80
CA ASP A 161 -17.24 19.98 2.54
C ASP A 161 -16.60 19.19 1.36
N THR A 162 -17.30 19.13 0.23
CA THR A 162 -16.78 18.60 -1.04
C THR A 162 -15.78 19.54 -1.73
N ILE A 163 -15.66 20.77 -1.21
CA ILE A 163 -14.71 21.77 -1.72
C ILE A 163 -13.44 21.73 -0.86
N PRO A 164 -12.26 21.56 -1.46
CA PRO A 164 -11.00 21.58 -0.71
C PRO A 164 -10.72 22.99 -0.14
N ILE A 165 -9.93 23.05 0.90
CA ILE A 165 -9.49 24.32 1.54
C ILE A 165 -8.68 25.15 0.54
N SER A 166 -7.83 24.53 -0.25
CA SER A 166 -7.10 25.16 -1.34
C SER A 166 -7.06 24.25 -2.59
N ARG A 167 -7.20 24.88 -3.77
CA ARG A 167 -6.97 24.23 -5.07
C ARG A 167 -5.55 24.50 -5.61
N ARG A 168 -4.71 25.18 -4.83
CA ARG A 168 -3.36 25.61 -5.17
C ARG A 168 -2.32 25.01 -4.23
N PHE A 169 -2.55 23.80 -3.76
CA PHE A 169 -1.62 23.09 -2.86
C PHE A 169 -1.29 23.83 -1.56
N GLY A 170 -2.17 24.72 -1.09
CA GLY A 170 -1.93 25.54 0.09
C GLY A 170 -0.98 26.72 -0.11
N LEU A 171 -0.52 26.98 -1.34
CA LEU A 171 0.49 28.03 -1.65
C LEU A 171 0.09 29.45 -1.26
N GLU A 172 -1.19 29.72 -1.08
CA GLU A 172 -1.69 31.00 -0.58
C GLU A 172 -1.47 31.19 0.92
N ARG A 173 -1.09 30.15 1.66
CA ARG A 173 -0.89 30.18 3.12
C ARG A 173 0.51 29.75 3.56
N GLY A 174 1.21 28.99 2.69
CA GLY A 174 2.52 28.47 3.05
C GLY A 174 3.15 27.68 1.91
N SER A 175 4.04 26.78 2.25
CA SER A 175 4.75 25.91 1.30
C SER A 175 3.93 24.68 0.95
N ALA A 176 3.93 24.30 -0.32
CA ALA A 176 3.25 23.08 -0.74
C ALA A 176 3.89 21.84 -0.08
N ILE A 177 3.06 20.87 0.32
CA ILE A 177 3.47 19.66 1.05
C ILE A 177 4.49 18.82 0.25
N ASP A 178 4.29 18.67 -1.04
CA ASP A 178 5.17 17.91 -1.92
C ASP A 178 6.60 18.45 -1.96
N ARG A 179 6.76 19.78 -1.82
CA ARG A 179 8.08 20.44 -1.81
C ARG A 179 8.97 19.97 -0.68
N TYR A 180 8.42 19.62 0.47
CA TYR A 180 9.19 19.04 1.57
C TYR A 180 9.99 17.81 1.11
N TYR A 181 9.34 16.86 0.44
CA TYR A 181 9.97 15.62 -0.01
C TYR A 181 10.87 15.82 -1.23
N ILE A 182 10.46 16.69 -2.16
CA ILE A 182 11.28 17.03 -3.33
C ILE A 182 12.60 17.65 -2.89
N GLU A 183 12.54 18.61 -1.97
CA GLU A 183 13.73 19.29 -1.48
C GLU A 183 14.62 18.40 -0.62
N ASP A 184 14.05 17.54 0.22
CA ASP A 184 14.79 16.54 1.00
C ASP A 184 15.53 15.55 0.07
N PHE A 185 14.86 15.07 -0.99
CA PHE A 185 15.46 14.20 -1.98
C PHE A 185 16.62 14.88 -2.71
N LEU A 186 16.45 16.12 -3.15
CA LEU A 186 17.49 16.85 -3.86
C LEU A 186 18.68 17.20 -2.95
N ASP A 187 18.44 17.55 -1.68
CA ASP A 187 19.52 17.80 -0.73
C ASP A 187 20.34 16.55 -0.44
N LYS A 188 19.69 15.40 -0.26
CA LYS A 188 20.37 14.11 -0.06
C LYS A 188 21.20 13.67 -1.26
N ASN A 189 20.81 14.09 -2.46
CA ASN A 189 21.46 13.73 -3.73
C ASN A 189 22.24 14.87 -4.38
N LYS A 190 22.50 15.95 -3.65
CA LYS A 190 23.15 17.17 -4.21
C LYS A 190 24.51 16.93 -4.84
N GLU A 191 25.24 15.91 -4.43
CA GLU A 191 26.52 15.54 -5.01
C GLU A 191 26.39 14.99 -6.46
N LEU A 192 25.18 14.59 -6.87
CA LEU A 192 24.86 14.16 -8.23
C LEU A 192 24.51 15.33 -9.16
N ILE A 193 24.48 16.56 -8.64
CA ILE A 193 24.18 17.80 -9.38
C ILE A 193 25.49 18.54 -9.64
N TYR A 194 26.03 18.41 -10.86
CA TYR A 194 27.32 18.98 -11.21
C TYR A 194 27.46 19.20 -12.73
N GLY A 195 28.53 19.90 -13.13
CA GLY A 195 28.94 20.12 -14.51
C GLY A 195 27.92 20.91 -15.33
N ASP A 196 27.60 20.44 -16.52
CA ASP A 196 26.52 20.96 -17.35
C ASP A 196 25.18 20.37 -16.82
N CYS A 197 24.42 21.16 -16.07
CA CYS A 197 23.17 20.75 -15.45
C CYS A 197 21.94 21.28 -16.20
N LEU A 198 21.00 20.40 -16.54
CA LEU A 198 19.71 20.73 -17.12
C LEU A 198 18.59 20.66 -16.08
N GLU A 199 17.75 21.70 -16.00
CA GLU A 199 16.52 21.69 -15.22
C GLU A 199 15.33 22.04 -16.11
N ILE A 200 14.12 21.59 -15.75
CA ILE A 200 12.92 21.84 -16.56
C ILE A 200 12.22 23.11 -16.07
N ALA A 201 11.83 23.98 -17.00
CA ALA A 201 11.08 25.23 -16.82
C ALA A 201 11.81 26.33 -16.03
N GLU A 202 12.60 26.01 -15.04
CA GLU A 202 13.40 26.94 -14.22
C GLU A 202 14.73 26.28 -13.82
N ASN A 203 15.59 26.98 -13.08
CA ASN A 203 16.86 26.42 -12.59
C ASN A 203 17.06 26.66 -11.07
N THR A 204 15.99 26.84 -10.37
CA THR A 204 15.98 27.14 -8.92
C THR A 204 16.67 26.04 -8.11
N TYR A 205 16.41 24.79 -8.41
CA TYR A 205 17.01 23.66 -7.72
C TYR A 205 18.47 23.43 -8.14
N THR A 206 18.81 23.63 -9.39
CA THR A 206 20.20 23.61 -9.87
C THR A 206 21.05 24.60 -9.08
N LEU A 207 20.59 25.85 -8.94
CA LEU A 207 21.30 26.89 -8.20
C LEU A 207 21.36 26.60 -6.68
N LYS A 208 20.25 26.12 -6.11
CA LYS A 208 20.13 25.84 -4.67
C LYS A 208 21.00 24.68 -4.22
N TYR A 209 20.99 23.57 -4.97
CA TYR A 209 21.62 22.32 -4.56
C TYR A 209 22.91 21.99 -5.28
N GLY A 210 23.13 22.47 -6.50
CA GLY A 210 24.37 22.27 -7.26
C GLY A 210 25.54 23.12 -6.75
N GLY A 211 25.28 24.41 -6.45
CA GLY A 211 26.30 25.33 -5.97
C GLY A 211 27.50 25.40 -6.94
N ASP A 212 28.73 25.45 -6.39
CA ASP A 212 29.97 25.55 -7.18
C ASP A 212 30.31 24.28 -8.00
N ARG A 213 29.57 23.19 -7.85
CA ARG A 213 29.75 21.99 -8.66
C ARG A 213 29.15 22.11 -10.04
N VAL A 214 28.23 23.06 -10.26
CA VAL A 214 27.61 23.31 -11.56
C VAL A 214 28.43 24.33 -12.34
N GLU A 215 28.95 23.92 -13.50
CA GLU A 215 29.69 24.78 -14.39
C GLU A 215 28.74 25.63 -15.24
N ASN A 216 27.72 24.99 -15.81
CA ASN A 216 26.69 25.66 -16.59
C ASN A 216 25.30 25.17 -16.20
N SER A 217 24.39 26.09 -15.93
CA SER A 217 22.98 25.82 -15.65
C SER A 217 22.15 26.11 -16.90
N TYR A 218 21.43 25.07 -17.38
CA TYR A 218 20.55 25.17 -18.54
C TYR A 218 19.10 24.93 -18.13
N ILE A 219 18.20 25.67 -18.80
CA ILE A 219 16.76 25.52 -18.60
C ILE A 219 16.16 24.94 -19.89
N LEU A 220 15.50 23.79 -19.81
CA LEU A 220 14.72 23.26 -20.92
C LEU A 220 13.28 23.77 -20.86
N HIS A 221 12.84 24.41 -21.93
CA HIS A 221 11.48 24.89 -22.07
C HIS A 221 11.01 24.80 -23.53
N VAL A 222 9.73 24.48 -23.76
CA VAL A 222 9.16 24.27 -25.09
C VAL A 222 9.21 25.55 -25.96
N GLU A 223 9.09 26.70 -25.34
CA GLU A 223 9.16 28.00 -26.07
C GLU A 223 10.58 28.62 -26.05
N GLY A 224 11.37 28.30 -25.03
CA GLY A 224 12.66 28.89 -24.75
C GLY A 224 12.57 30.39 -24.36
N TRP A 225 13.15 30.74 -23.25
CA TRP A 225 13.27 32.14 -22.84
C TRP A 225 14.49 32.36 -21.95
N GLY A 226 15.11 33.53 -22.11
CA GLY A 226 16.23 33.94 -21.29
C GLY A 226 17.59 33.36 -21.71
N LYS A 227 18.62 33.77 -20.98
CA LYS A 227 19.98 33.31 -21.18
C LYS A 227 20.14 31.88 -20.67
N ASN A 228 20.82 31.01 -21.43
CA ASN A 228 21.00 29.59 -21.14
C ASN A 228 19.71 28.75 -21.22
N SER A 229 18.64 29.27 -21.82
CA SER A 229 17.44 28.50 -22.11
C SER A 229 17.61 27.73 -23.42
N ILE A 230 17.25 26.45 -23.36
CA ILE A 230 17.20 25.57 -24.52
C ILE A 230 15.72 25.44 -24.91
N LYS A 231 15.41 25.87 -26.16
CA LYS A 231 14.11 25.56 -26.74
C LYS A 231 14.10 24.10 -27.14
N GLY A 232 13.28 23.29 -26.49
CA GLY A 232 13.21 21.86 -26.77
C GLY A 232 12.03 21.19 -26.12
N ASN A 233 11.75 19.97 -26.56
CA ASN A 233 10.63 19.18 -26.12
C ASN A 233 11.10 17.78 -25.67
N LEU A 234 10.84 17.44 -24.40
CA LEU A 234 11.29 16.18 -23.82
C LEU A 234 10.59 14.95 -24.41
N GLU A 235 9.35 15.11 -24.92
CA GLU A 235 8.60 14.03 -25.56
C GLU A 235 9.13 13.71 -26.96
N THR A 236 9.45 14.73 -27.75
CA THR A 236 9.94 14.54 -29.14
C THR A 236 11.45 14.44 -29.26
N GLY A 237 12.19 14.92 -28.26
CA GLY A 237 13.64 15.05 -28.27
C GLY A 237 14.14 16.26 -29.08
N GLU A 238 13.24 17.06 -29.68
CA GLU A 238 13.58 18.23 -30.46
C GLU A 238 14.34 19.25 -29.59
N GLY A 239 15.44 19.79 -30.12
CA GLY A 239 16.27 20.79 -29.45
C GLY A 239 17.15 20.25 -28.32
N ILE A 240 17.10 18.94 -28.02
CA ILE A 240 17.89 18.32 -26.95
C ILE A 240 19.06 17.55 -27.56
N GLU A 241 20.28 18.01 -27.27
CA GLU A 241 21.50 17.35 -27.74
C GLU A 241 21.79 16.08 -26.97
N GLU A 242 22.20 15.02 -27.68
CA GLU A 242 22.61 13.76 -27.04
C GLU A 242 24.00 13.89 -26.37
N ASN A 243 24.21 13.18 -25.26
CA ASN A 243 25.47 13.11 -24.49
C ASN A 243 26.03 14.49 -24.10
N ARG A 244 25.16 15.42 -23.73
CA ARG A 244 25.51 16.79 -23.39
C ARG A 244 25.61 17.09 -21.91
N PHE A 245 24.70 16.53 -21.10
CA PHE A 245 24.53 16.94 -19.70
C PHE A 245 25.21 15.98 -18.74
N ASP A 246 25.90 16.53 -17.75
CA ASP A 246 26.48 15.79 -16.63
C ASP A 246 25.40 15.45 -15.59
N SER A 247 24.43 16.35 -15.45
CA SER A 247 23.30 16.14 -14.54
C SER A 247 22.00 16.72 -15.11
N ALA A 248 20.86 16.18 -14.67
CA ALA A 248 19.54 16.70 -14.99
C ALA A 248 18.61 16.64 -13.77
N ILE A 249 17.81 17.70 -13.58
CA ILE A 249 16.78 17.79 -12.54
C ILE A 249 15.41 17.89 -13.23
N ILE A 250 14.53 16.90 -12.99
CA ILE A 250 13.24 16.79 -13.67
C ILE A 250 12.16 16.57 -12.60
N THR A 251 11.76 17.67 -11.96
CA THR A 251 10.76 17.60 -10.89
C THR A 251 9.36 17.84 -11.43
N GLN A 252 8.41 17.00 -11.01
CA GLN A 252 6.96 17.16 -11.26
C GLN A 252 6.62 17.46 -12.74
N THR A 253 7.28 16.77 -13.68
CA THR A 253 7.14 17.03 -15.13
C THR A 253 6.48 15.88 -15.87
N LEU A 254 6.82 14.62 -15.56
CA LEU A 254 6.44 13.46 -16.38
C LEU A 254 4.92 13.23 -16.45
N MET A 255 4.16 13.66 -15.44
CA MET A 255 2.71 13.54 -15.43
C MET A 255 2.01 14.36 -16.52
N PHE A 256 2.68 15.36 -17.07
CA PHE A 256 2.15 16.26 -18.10
C PHE A 256 2.53 15.85 -19.52
N ILE A 257 3.22 14.73 -19.70
CA ILE A 257 3.67 14.23 -21.00
C ILE A 257 3.08 12.86 -21.28
N PHE A 258 2.43 12.69 -22.44
CA PHE A 258 1.71 11.45 -22.75
C PHE A 258 2.64 10.28 -23.09
N ASP A 259 3.65 10.48 -23.95
CA ASP A 259 4.56 9.39 -24.34
C ASP A 259 5.78 9.32 -23.40
N ILE A 260 5.55 8.87 -22.17
CA ILE A 260 6.61 8.79 -21.14
C ILE A 260 7.76 7.84 -21.51
N LYS A 261 7.53 6.86 -22.43
CA LYS A 261 8.60 5.97 -22.89
C LYS A 261 9.61 6.71 -23.75
N LYS A 262 9.14 7.63 -24.61
CA LYS A 262 10.04 8.51 -25.36
C LYS A 262 10.79 9.45 -24.44
N VAL A 263 10.10 10.03 -23.45
CA VAL A 263 10.74 10.87 -22.43
C VAL A 263 11.88 10.14 -21.74
N ALA A 264 11.66 8.91 -21.28
CA ALA A 264 12.71 8.11 -20.63
C ALA A 264 13.92 7.88 -21.57
N LEU A 265 13.65 7.59 -22.86
CA LEU A 265 14.70 7.42 -23.86
C LEU A 265 15.49 8.74 -24.09
N HIS A 266 14.80 9.90 -24.17
CA HIS A 266 15.47 11.18 -24.35
C HIS A 266 16.26 11.60 -23.12
N ILE A 267 15.76 11.32 -21.89
CA ILE A 267 16.53 11.51 -20.66
C ILE A 267 17.81 10.66 -20.68
N TYR A 268 17.72 9.41 -21.11
CA TYR A 268 18.90 8.57 -21.25
C TYR A 268 19.89 9.12 -22.28
N LYS A 269 19.40 9.55 -23.46
CA LYS A 269 20.23 10.01 -24.55
C LYS A 269 20.93 11.32 -24.24
N MET A 270 20.28 12.28 -23.59
CA MET A 270 20.84 13.60 -23.30
C MET A 270 21.96 13.58 -22.25
N LEU A 271 21.98 12.59 -21.37
CA LEU A 271 23.05 12.47 -20.37
C LEU A 271 24.35 11.98 -21.00
N LYS A 272 25.47 12.52 -20.54
CA LYS A 272 26.80 11.98 -20.79
C LYS A 272 26.97 10.61 -20.16
N LYS A 273 27.92 9.82 -20.59
CA LYS A 273 28.34 8.62 -19.88
C LYS A 273 28.82 9.00 -18.47
N GLY A 274 28.31 8.35 -17.45
CA GLY A 274 28.53 8.71 -16.04
C GLY A 274 27.60 9.80 -15.50
N GLY A 275 26.80 10.42 -16.35
CA GLY A 275 25.86 11.48 -15.95
C GLY A 275 24.65 10.96 -15.18
N ASN A 276 24.00 11.85 -14.44
CA ASN A 276 22.91 11.52 -13.52
C ASN A 276 21.61 12.27 -13.87
N ALA A 277 20.46 11.69 -13.54
CA ALA A 277 19.20 12.42 -13.51
C ALA A 277 18.48 12.22 -12.18
N LEU A 278 18.01 13.31 -11.59
CA LEU A 278 17.17 13.34 -10.41
C LEU A 278 15.75 13.71 -10.81
N ILE A 279 14.83 12.79 -10.63
CA ILE A 279 13.46 12.91 -11.11
C ILE A 279 12.51 12.78 -9.91
N THR A 280 11.46 13.60 -9.89
CA THR A 280 10.33 13.38 -8.97
C THR A 280 9.00 13.41 -9.71
N VAL A 281 8.10 12.54 -9.30
CA VAL A 281 6.75 12.45 -9.84
C VAL A 281 5.71 12.34 -8.73
N SER A 282 4.48 12.77 -9.02
CA SER A 282 3.37 12.65 -8.08
C SER A 282 2.83 11.23 -8.03
N GLY A 283 2.59 10.73 -6.81
CA GLY A 283 1.71 9.61 -6.53
C GLY A 283 0.29 10.09 -6.26
N ILE A 284 -0.12 10.08 -4.99
CA ILE A 284 -1.43 10.58 -4.55
C ILE A 284 -1.38 12.10 -4.52
N SER A 285 -2.12 12.76 -5.40
CA SER A 285 -2.12 14.21 -5.55
C SER A 285 -3.42 14.71 -6.20
N GLN A 286 -3.72 16.00 -5.98
CA GLN A 286 -4.68 16.71 -6.83
C GLN A 286 -4.07 17.03 -8.20
N ILE A 287 -4.89 17.30 -9.20
CA ILE A 287 -4.43 17.78 -10.50
C ILE A 287 -4.08 19.28 -10.39
N SER A 288 -2.86 19.66 -10.80
CA SER A 288 -2.51 21.07 -11.00
C SER A 288 -3.25 21.63 -12.21
N ARG A 289 -4.27 22.44 -11.99
CA ARG A 289 -5.02 23.04 -13.11
C ARG A 289 -4.15 24.00 -13.91
N PHE A 290 -3.22 24.70 -13.25
CA PHE A 290 -2.31 25.61 -13.93
C PHE A 290 -1.50 24.90 -15.03
N ASP A 291 -0.95 23.72 -14.69
CA ASP A 291 -0.15 22.96 -15.66
C ASP A 291 -1.01 22.12 -16.60
N ALA A 292 -2.07 21.49 -16.06
CA ALA A 292 -2.94 20.58 -16.81
C ALA A 292 -3.72 21.29 -17.93
N ASP A 293 -4.09 22.55 -17.73
CA ASP A 293 -4.80 23.35 -18.74
C ASP A 293 -3.87 23.76 -19.91
N LEU A 294 -2.54 23.77 -19.68
CA LEU A 294 -1.53 24.07 -20.70
C LEU A 294 -0.99 22.80 -21.38
N TRP A 295 -0.73 21.75 -20.62
CA TRP A 295 0.02 20.58 -21.09
C TRP A 295 -0.76 19.28 -21.07
N GLY A 296 -1.93 19.25 -20.43
CA GLY A 296 -2.64 18.02 -20.05
C GLY A 296 -2.13 17.44 -18.73
N SER A 297 -2.85 16.44 -18.18
CA SER A 297 -2.44 15.67 -17.01
C SER A 297 -2.84 14.22 -17.24
N TYR A 298 -1.86 13.34 -17.40
CA TYR A 298 -2.08 12.00 -17.92
C TYR A 298 -1.87 10.91 -16.87
N TYR A 299 -1.02 11.16 -15.86
CA TYR A 299 -0.57 10.10 -14.95
C TYR A 299 -0.52 10.53 -13.49
N SER A 300 -0.86 9.60 -12.61
CA SER A 300 -0.34 9.45 -11.25
C SER A 300 0.54 8.20 -11.25
N PHE A 301 1.67 8.24 -10.55
CA PHE A 301 2.67 7.20 -10.66
C PHE A 301 2.76 6.32 -9.41
N HIS A 302 3.35 5.15 -9.59
CA HIS A 302 3.75 4.23 -8.55
C HIS A 302 5.22 3.81 -8.77
N GLU A 303 5.85 3.32 -7.71
CA GLU A 303 7.25 2.88 -7.72
C GLU A 303 7.55 1.89 -8.86
N ASP A 304 6.70 0.85 -9.02
CA ASP A 304 6.89 -0.16 -10.05
C ASP A 304 6.81 0.39 -11.47
N ALA A 305 5.98 1.41 -11.70
CA ALA A 305 5.90 2.07 -13.00
C ALA A 305 7.21 2.79 -13.34
N MET A 306 7.85 3.43 -12.36
CA MET A 306 9.13 4.11 -12.56
C MET A 306 10.26 3.13 -12.79
N LYS A 307 10.32 2.03 -12.05
CA LYS A 307 11.27 0.94 -12.29
C LYS A 307 11.11 0.36 -13.69
N ALA A 308 9.90 -0.04 -14.06
CA ALA A 308 9.61 -0.61 -15.37
C ALA A 308 9.93 0.33 -16.54
N LEU A 309 9.82 1.66 -16.32
CA LEU A 309 10.13 2.69 -17.31
C LEU A 309 11.64 2.85 -17.54
N PHE A 310 12.44 2.88 -16.48
CA PHE A 310 13.85 3.26 -16.54
C PHE A 310 14.82 2.08 -16.51
N GLU A 311 14.50 0.96 -15.86
CA GLU A 311 15.39 -0.22 -15.79
C GLU A 311 15.86 -0.73 -17.15
N PRO A 312 15.03 -0.79 -18.21
CA PRO A 312 15.47 -1.25 -19.53
C PRO A 312 16.55 -0.37 -20.17
N LEU A 313 16.64 0.91 -19.77
CA LEU A 313 17.57 1.90 -20.34
C LEU A 313 18.84 2.03 -19.51
N PHE A 314 18.72 2.10 -18.19
CA PHE A 314 19.81 2.42 -17.28
C PHE A 314 20.45 1.16 -16.64
N GLY A 315 19.70 0.04 -16.57
CA GLY A 315 20.06 -1.13 -15.79
C GLY A 315 19.64 -0.99 -14.32
N LYS A 316 19.14 -2.06 -13.74
CA LYS A 316 18.55 -2.08 -12.39
C LYS A 316 19.48 -1.53 -11.30
N GLU A 317 20.79 -1.79 -11.42
CA GLU A 317 21.81 -1.36 -10.47
C GLU A 317 22.18 0.12 -10.53
N ASN A 318 21.62 0.86 -11.50
CA ASN A 318 21.88 2.29 -11.70
C ASN A 318 20.63 3.14 -11.45
N ILE A 319 19.64 2.55 -10.82
CA ILE A 319 18.35 3.18 -10.51
C ILE A 319 18.07 3.02 -9.02
N GLU A 320 17.84 4.13 -8.36
CA GLU A 320 17.30 4.17 -7.01
C GLU A 320 15.93 4.83 -7.06
N VAL A 321 14.91 4.12 -6.59
CA VAL A 321 13.53 4.63 -6.51
C VAL A 321 13.12 4.63 -5.05
N GLN A 322 12.61 5.76 -4.57
CA GLN A 322 12.13 5.92 -3.21
C GLN A 322 10.74 6.58 -3.21
N THR A 323 9.85 6.09 -2.35
CA THR A 323 8.52 6.66 -2.13
C THR A 323 8.51 7.48 -0.83
N TYR A 324 7.77 8.58 -0.85
CA TYR A 324 7.59 9.47 0.30
C TYR A 324 6.12 9.73 0.56
N GLY A 325 5.75 9.78 1.82
CA GLY A 325 4.42 10.11 2.28
C GLY A 325 3.83 9.07 3.22
N ASN A 326 2.64 9.36 3.68
CA ASN A 326 1.78 8.51 4.49
C ASN A 326 0.34 9.00 4.37
N VAL A 327 -0.61 8.26 4.94
CA VAL A 327 -2.03 8.59 4.83
C VAL A 327 -2.38 9.99 5.36
N LYS A 328 -1.74 10.47 6.45
CA LYS A 328 -2.01 11.79 7.00
C LYS A 328 -1.58 12.90 6.05
N VAL A 329 -0.38 12.79 5.51
CA VAL A 329 0.20 13.75 4.55
C VAL A 329 -0.59 13.73 3.24
N ALA A 330 -0.99 12.55 2.74
CA ALA A 330 -1.81 12.43 1.54
C ALA A 330 -3.17 13.11 1.70
N VAL A 331 -3.87 12.87 2.81
CA VAL A 331 -5.15 13.53 3.11
C VAL A 331 -4.98 15.05 3.24
N ALA A 332 -3.96 15.50 3.96
CA ALA A 332 -3.66 16.93 4.11
C ALA A 332 -3.44 17.60 2.74
N MET A 333 -2.63 16.98 1.87
CA MET A 333 -2.37 17.48 0.52
C MET A 333 -3.65 17.54 -0.33
N LEU A 334 -4.49 16.48 -0.30
CA LEU A 334 -5.76 16.45 -1.04
C LEU A 334 -6.76 17.50 -0.51
N CYS A 335 -6.73 17.81 0.77
CA CYS A 335 -7.53 18.89 1.36
C CYS A 335 -7.00 20.29 1.04
N GLY A 336 -5.78 20.40 0.49
CA GLY A 336 -5.14 21.68 0.18
C GLY A 336 -4.53 22.36 1.41
N LEU A 337 -3.96 21.58 2.34
CA LEU A 337 -3.14 22.09 3.42
C LEU A 337 -1.73 22.42 2.92
N CYS A 338 -1.00 23.27 3.67
CA CYS A 338 0.41 23.58 3.44
C CYS A 338 1.30 22.87 4.49
N GLN A 339 2.63 22.96 4.32
CA GLN A 339 3.59 22.35 5.25
C GLN A 339 3.40 22.87 6.67
N GLU A 340 3.11 24.16 6.82
CA GLU A 340 2.97 24.87 8.08
C GLU A 340 1.70 24.44 8.87
N ASP A 341 0.76 23.77 8.22
CA ASP A 341 -0.42 23.19 8.86
C ASP A 341 -0.12 21.82 9.52
N LEU A 342 1.06 21.24 9.28
CA LEU A 342 1.50 19.93 9.76
C LEU A 342 2.71 20.04 10.70
N LYS A 343 2.96 19.01 11.47
CA LYS A 343 4.18 18.90 12.29
C LYS A 343 5.29 18.24 11.48
N LYS A 344 6.54 18.56 11.81
CA LYS A 344 7.70 17.96 11.14
C LYS A 344 7.70 16.43 11.20
N GLU A 345 7.33 15.89 12.35
CA GLU A 345 7.27 14.43 12.60
C GLU A 345 6.25 13.74 11.68
N ASP A 346 5.24 14.45 11.19
CA ASP A 346 4.25 13.90 10.26
C ASP A 346 4.87 13.57 8.89
N PHE A 347 5.93 14.28 8.49
CA PHE A 347 6.66 14.04 7.24
C PHE A 347 7.73 12.95 7.36
N GLU A 348 8.19 12.63 8.56
CA GLU A 348 9.26 11.66 8.79
C GLU A 348 8.76 10.20 8.68
N VAL A 349 7.46 9.97 8.91
CA VAL A 349 6.83 8.66 8.76
C VAL A 349 6.60 8.38 7.28
N GLN A 350 7.15 7.27 6.79
CA GLN A 350 6.97 6.82 5.40
C GLN A 350 6.12 5.55 5.37
N ASP A 351 5.16 5.52 4.45
CA ASP A 351 4.28 4.39 4.20
C ASP A 351 4.14 4.21 2.67
N SER A 352 4.71 3.16 2.14
CA SER A 352 4.74 2.87 0.70
C SER A 352 3.35 2.67 0.09
N ASP A 353 2.34 2.39 0.91
CA ASP A 353 0.95 2.23 0.42
C ASP A 353 0.26 3.58 0.17
N TYR A 354 0.86 4.68 0.67
CA TYR A 354 0.34 6.04 0.51
C TYR A 354 1.40 7.01 -0.06
N PRO A 355 1.96 6.72 -1.24
CA PRO A 355 3.01 7.56 -1.81
C PRO A 355 2.44 8.89 -2.29
N VAL A 356 2.96 9.99 -1.78
CA VAL A 356 2.66 11.36 -2.25
C VAL A 356 3.65 11.74 -3.34
N ILE A 357 4.94 11.46 -3.11
CA ILE A 357 6.03 11.67 -4.06
C ILE A 357 6.78 10.36 -4.29
N ILE A 358 7.15 10.12 -5.53
CA ILE A 358 8.12 9.10 -5.92
C ILE A 358 9.34 9.82 -6.48
N SER A 359 10.52 9.56 -5.93
CA SER A 359 11.78 10.06 -6.43
C SER A 359 12.57 8.98 -7.12
N ILE A 360 13.34 9.37 -8.12
CA ILE A 360 14.16 8.48 -8.92
C ILE A 360 15.53 9.14 -9.13
N ALA A 361 16.60 8.46 -8.69
CA ALA A 361 17.96 8.79 -9.03
C ALA A 361 18.49 7.81 -10.08
N LEU A 362 18.97 8.33 -11.21
CA LEU A 362 19.44 7.55 -12.36
C LEU A 362 20.89 7.85 -12.62
N LYS A 363 21.66 6.85 -13.04
CA LYS A 363 23.05 6.99 -13.50
C LYS A 363 23.25 6.31 -14.84
N LYS A 364 23.68 7.05 -15.86
CA LYS A 364 24.04 6.49 -17.18
C LYS A 364 25.44 5.91 -17.15
N ARG A 365 25.60 4.64 -17.50
CA ARG A 365 26.92 3.98 -17.65
C ARG A 365 27.54 4.20 -19.01
#